data_3a2c8e3cef5f50a063b5a535358dc94b
#
_entry.id   3a2c8e3cef5f50a063b5a535358dc94b
#
_cell.length_a   1.000
_cell.length_b   1.000
_cell.length_c   1.000
_cell.angle_alpha   90.00
_cell.angle_beta   90.00
_cell.angle_gamma   90.00
#
_symmetry.space_group_name_H-M   'P 1'
#
loop_
_entity.id
_entity.type
_entity.pdbx_description
1 polymer ?
#
loop_
_entity_poly.entity_id
_entity_poly.type
_entity_poly.pdbx_seq_one_letter_code
_entity_poly.pdbx_strand_id
1 'polypeptide(L)'
;TQVKCYKPDILIPSLNCAIEYKYAESETSLIKTIEDILIDVKGYSNNFHYRIFYAVFYVKIGIWSRQRFNQVWTEKGFPENWKGIMVEGEM
;
A
#
# COMPACT_ATOMS: atom_id res chain seq x y z
N THR A 1 -12.31 18.62 -16.78
CA THR A 1 -11.26 17.76 -16.24
C THR A 1 -11.54 17.49 -14.76
N GLN A 2 -11.71 16.24 -14.40
CA GLN A 2 -11.91 15.91 -13.01
C GLN A 2 -10.58 15.87 -12.28
N VAL A 3 -10.51 16.57 -11.16
CA VAL A 3 -9.38 16.48 -10.26
C VAL A 3 -9.60 15.27 -9.35
N LYS A 4 -8.73 14.30 -9.43
CA LYS A 4 -8.82 13.13 -8.59
C LYS A 4 -8.33 13.47 -7.18
N CYS A 5 -9.21 13.31 -6.20
CA CYS A 5 -8.84 13.49 -4.79
C CYS A 5 -8.34 12.16 -4.22
N TYR A 6 -7.17 12.18 -3.62
CA TYR A 6 -6.60 11.03 -2.94
C TYR A 6 -6.88 11.17 -1.45
N LYS A 7 -7.68 10.25 -0.93
CA LYS A 7 -8.00 10.20 0.49
C LYS A 7 -7.50 8.89 1.07
N PRO A 8 -6.58 8.94 2.04
CA PRO A 8 -6.15 7.71 2.71
C PRO A 8 -7.28 7.14 3.56
N ASP A 9 -7.24 5.83 3.81
CA ASP A 9 -8.21 5.18 4.67
C ASP A 9 -8.09 5.69 6.10
N ILE A 10 -6.88 5.90 6.56
CA ILE A 10 -6.60 6.46 7.88
C ILE A 10 -5.52 7.53 7.76
N LEU A 11 -5.74 8.64 8.47
CA LEU A 11 -4.80 9.74 8.54
C LEU A 11 -4.43 9.98 10.00
N ILE A 12 -3.14 10.06 10.27
CA ILE A 12 -2.62 10.40 11.60
C ILE A 12 -1.82 11.70 11.49
N PRO A 13 -2.50 12.85 11.62
CA PRO A 13 -1.86 14.15 11.36
C PRO A 13 -0.66 14.45 12.27
N SER A 14 -0.72 14.04 13.53
CA SER A 14 0.37 14.27 14.49
C SER A 14 1.68 13.61 14.07
N LEU A 15 1.61 12.56 13.22
CA LEU A 15 2.78 11.83 12.72
C LEU A 15 3.05 12.13 11.24
N ASN A 16 2.23 12.94 10.60
CA ASN A 16 2.25 13.18 9.15
C ASN A 16 2.20 11.85 8.37
N CYS A 17 1.36 10.94 8.85
CA CYS A 17 1.30 9.56 8.37
C CYS A 17 -0.07 9.29 7.76
N ALA A 18 -0.09 8.59 6.64
CA ALA A 18 -1.31 8.12 5.99
C ALA A 18 -1.24 6.60 5.84
N ILE A 19 -2.37 5.93 6.01
CA ILE A 19 -2.46 4.47 5.93
C ILE A 19 -3.52 4.08 4.93
N GLU A 20 -3.15 3.18 4.02
CA GLU A 20 -4.06 2.55 3.06
C GLU A 20 -4.20 1.08 3.40
N TYR A 21 -5.44 0.55 3.33
CA TYR A 21 -5.71 -0.86 3.54
C TYR A 21 -6.14 -1.54 2.25
N LYS A 22 -5.62 -2.73 2.03
CA LYS A 22 -6.01 -3.58 0.91
C LYS A 22 -6.23 -5.01 1.40
N TYR A 23 -7.09 -5.73 0.69
CA TYR A 23 -7.40 -7.13 0.98
C TYR A 23 -7.10 -7.97 -0.26
N ALA A 24 -6.53 -9.14 -0.07
CA ALA A 24 -6.22 -10.04 -1.18
C ALA A 24 -6.46 -11.49 -0.80
N GLU A 25 -7.28 -12.19 -1.56
CA GLU A 25 -7.60 -13.60 -1.36
C GLU A 25 -6.80 -14.53 -2.26
N SER A 26 -6.11 -13.99 -3.25
CA SER A 26 -5.34 -14.75 -4.23
C SER A 26 -4.07 -13.99 -4.62
N GLU A 27 -3.15 -14.70 -5.25
CA GLU A 27 -1.94 -14.06 -5.77
C GLU A 27 -2.28 -12.99 -6.80
N THR A 28 -3.22 -13.28 -7.69
CA THR A 28 -3.65 -12.32 -8.72
C THR A 28 -4.20 -11.05 -8.10
N SER A 29 -5.06 -11.17 -7.09
CA SER A 29 -5.62 -10.00 -6.42
C SER A 29 -4.56 -9.25 -5.61
N LEU A 30 -3.60 -9.96 -5.03
CA LEU A 30 -2.52 -9.31 -4.29
C LEU A 30 -1.65 -8.46 -5.22
N ILE A 31 -1.27 -9.01 -6.37
CA ILE A 31 -0.49 -8.27 -7.36
C ILE A 31 -1.26 -7.03 -7.83
N LYS A 32 -2.56 -7.20 -8.10
CA LYS A 32 -3.40 -6.08 -8.54
C LYS A 32 -3.47 -4.98 -7.49
N THR A 33 -3.65 -5.34 -6.21
CA THR A 33 -3.72 -4.33 -5.15
C THR A 33 -2.39 -3.61 -4.94
N ILE A 34 -1.27 -4.31 -5.10
CA ILE A 34 0.05 -3.68 -5.05
C ILE A 34 0.20 -2.66 -6.19
N GLU A 35 -0.23 -3.03 -7.39
CA GLU A 35 -0.18 -2.13 -8.54
C GLU A 35 -1.10 -0.92 -8.36
N ASP A 36 -2.28 -1.11 -7.75
CA ASP A 36 -3.19 -0.01 -7.44
C ASP A 36 -2.53 1.00 -6.49
N ILE A 37 -1.81 0.52 -5.48
CA ILE A 37 -1.06 1.39 -4.58
C ILE A 37 0.04 2.14 -5.33
N LEU A 38 0.71 1.47 -6.25
CA LEU A 38 1.77 2.11 -7.05
C LEU A 38 1.21 3.27 -7.89
N ILE A 39 0.00 3.13 -8.39
CA ILE A 39 -0.70 4.20 -9.09
C ILE A 39 -0.99 5.36 -8.11
N ASP A 40 -1.46 5.04 -6.91
CA ASP A 40 -1.76 6.04 -5.89
C ASP A 40 -0.51 6.84 -5.47
N VAL A 41 0.67 6.21 -5.48
CA VAL A 41 1.93 6.90 -5.16
C VAL A 41 2.08 8.17 -5.99
N LYS A 42 1.74 8.13 -7.27
CA LYS A 42 1.84 9.29 -8.15
C LYS A 42 0.89 10.41 -7.75
N GLY A 43 -0.30 10.05 -7.26
CA GLY A 43 -1.28 11.02 -6.81
C GLY A 43 -0.87 11.70 -5.51
N TYR A 44 -0.23 10.95 -4.61
CA TYR A 44 0.21 11.49 -3.33
C TYR A 44 1.54 12.21 -3.40
N SER A 45 2.32 12.03 -4.46
CA SER A 45 3.68 12.58 -4.56
C SER A 45 3.73 14.11 -4.46
N ASN A 46 2.64 14.79 -4.81
CA ASN A 46 2.54 16.26 -4.73
C ASN A 46 1.86 16.74 -3.45
N ASN A 47 1.55 15.83 -2.53
CA ASN A 47 0.90 16.18 -1.28
C ASN A 47 1.94 16.32 -0.17
N PHE A 48 2.18 17.55 0.27
CA PHE A 48 3.19 17.87 1.28
C PHE A 48 2.72 17.62 2.70
N HIS A 49 1.45 17.28 2.91
CA HIS A 49 0.90 17.04 4.25
C HIS A 49 1.28 15.67 4.81
N TYR A 50 1.63 14.73 3.94
CA TYR A 50 1.96 13.37 4.35
C TYR A 50 3.43 13.08 4.06
N ARG A 51 4.15 12.63 5.06
CA ARG A 51 5.57 12.29 4.92
C ARG A 51 5.81 10.81 4.85
N ILE A 52 4.98 10.04 5.53
CA ILE A 52 5.10 8.58 5.59
C ILE A 52 3.77 7.96 5.21
N PHE A 53 3.84 6.95 4.37
CA PHE A 53 2.67 6.20 3.92
C PHE A 53 2.86 4.73 4.28
N TYR A 54 1.83 4.13 4.83
CA TYR A 54 1.78 2.69 5.07
C TYR A 54 0.71 2.09 4.18
N ALA A 55 1.09 1.07 3.41
CA ALA A 55 0.14 0.26 2.66
C ALA A 55 0.06 -1.09 3.37
N VAL A 56 -1.06 -1.36 4.01
CA VAL A 56 -1.27 -2.58 4.78
C VAL A 56 -2.13 -3.53 3.96
N PHE A 57 -1.57 -4.69 3.66
CA PHE A 57 -2.25 -5.73 2.87
C PHE A 57 -2.65 -6.87 3.79
N TYR A 58 -3.95 -7.06 3.96
CA TYR A 58 -4.48 -8.23 4.65
C TYR A 58 -4.65 -9.34 3.62
N VAL A 59 -3.87 -10.40 3.76
CA VAL A 59 -3.71 -11.43 2.75
C VAL A 59 -4.09 -12.79 3.32
N LYS A 60 -4.81 -13.57 2.53
CA LYS A 60 -5.14 -14.95 2.90
C LYS A 60 -3.85 -15.75 3.14
N ILE A 61 -3.86 -16.55 4.21
CA ILE A 61 -2.73 -17.41 4.59
C ILE A 61 -2.30 -18.29 3.42
N GLY A 62 -0.99 -18.41 3.20
CA GLY A 62 -0.41 -19.34 2.25
C GLY A 62 -0.20 -18.78 0.84
N ILE A 63 -0.55 -17.53 0.58
CA ILE A 63 -0.33 -16.95 -0.76
C ILE A 63 1.13 -16.60 -0.97
N TRP A 64 1.70 -15.77 -0.09
CA TRP A 64 3.12 -15.40 -0.14
C TRP A 64 3.71 -15.44 1.26
N SER A 65 5.02 -15.72 1.34
CA SER A 65 5.77 -15.48 2.56
C SER A 65 6.00 -13.98 2.72
N ARG A 66 6.30 -13.55 3.95
CA ARG A 66 6.68 -12.16 4.20
C ARG A 66 7.91 -11.76 3.40
N GLN A 67 8.88 -12.66 3.27
CA GLN A 67 10.08 -12.42 2.49
C GLN A 67 9.75 -12.18 1.01
N ARG A 68 8.85 -12.99 0.46
CA ARG A 68 8.39 -12.82 -0.93
C ARG A 68 7.71 -11.48 -1.13
N PHE A 69 6.82 -11.11 -0.22
CA PHE A 69 6.14 -9.82 -0.28
C PHE A 69 7.14 -8.66 -0.28
N ASN A 70 8.09 -8.68 0.65
CA ASN A 70 9.09 -7.62 0.75
C ASN A 70 9.95 -7.53 -0.51
N GLN A 71 10.29 -8.66 -1.10
CA GLN A 71 11.05 -8.72 -2.34
C GLN A 71 10.28 -8.06 -3.49
N VAL A 72 9.01 -8.41 -3.64
CA VAL A 72 8.15 -7.84 -4.70
C VAL A 72 7.96 -6.34 -4.48
N TRP A 73 7.74 -5.91 -3.23
CA TRP A 73 7.60 -4.50 -2.91
C TRP A 73 8.83 -3.71 -3.35
N THR A 74 10.01 -4.22 -3.03
CA THR A 74 11.28 -3.61 -3.40
C THR A 74 11.46 -3.56 -4.93
N GLU A 75 11.14 -4.66 -5.61
CA GLU A 75 11.27 -4.74 -7.07
C GLU A 75 10.34 -3.78 -7.80
N LYS A 76 9.20 -3.47 -7.24
CA LYS A 76 8.25 -2.52 -7.82
C LYS A 76 8.74 -1.07 -7.77
N GLY A 77 9.77 -0.79 -7.00
CA GLY A 77 10.37 0.52 -6.95
C GLY A 77 9.59 1.58 -6.19
N PHE A 78 8.89 1.18 -5.15
CA PHE A 78 8.20 2.15 -4.28
C PHE A 78 9.18 3.13 -3.66
N PRO A 79 8.80 4.41 -3.52
CA PRO A 79 9.61 5.38 -2.80
C PRO A 79 9.86 4.94 -1.35
N GLU A 80 10.98 5.36 -0.78
CA GLU A 80 11.37 4.95 0.56
C GLU A 80 10.36 5.30 1.65
N ASN A 81 9.60 6.38 1.46
CA ASN A 81 8.58 6.81 2.41
C ASN A 81 7.26 6.04 2.28
N TRP A 82 7.17 5.08 1.37
CA TRP A 82 6.04 4.17 1.24
C TRP A 82 6.44 2.81 1.80
N LYS A 83 5.81 2.43 2.91
CA LYS A 83 6.11 1.16 3.59
C LYS A 83 5.00 0.16 3.32
N GLY A 84 5.36 -0.99 2.76
CA GLY A 84 4.42 -2.08 2.53
C GLY A 84 4.46 -3.06 3.69
N ILE A 85 3.29 -3.41 4.20
CA ILE A 85 3.15 -4.36 5.30
C ILE A 85 2.13 -5.42 4.90
N MET A 86 2.52 -6.69 5.03
CA MET A 86 1.62 -7.80 4.78
C MET A 86 1.22 -8.44 6.11
N VAL A 87 -0.09 -8.58 6.32
CA VAL A 87 -0.67 -9.27 7.47
C VAL A 87 -1.44 -10.48 6.92
N GLU A 88 -1.10 -11.66 7.39
CA GLU A 88 -1.79 -12.87 6.99
C GLU A 88 -2.93 -13.19 7.93
N GLY A 89 -4.02 -13.68 7.37
CA GLY A 89 -5.16 -14.10 8.13
C GLY A 89 -6.05 -15.04 7.37
N GLU A 90 -6.98 -15.64 8.09
CA GLU A 90 -8.01 -16.47 7.49
C GLU A 90 -9.12 -15.55 6.97
N MET A 91 -9.57 -15.87 5.76
CA MET A 91 -10.66 -15.13 5.12
C MET A 91 -11.83 -16.04 4.86
#